data_025c0d56364bd65c91068f25ced00d66
#
_entry.id   025c0d56364bd65c91068f25ced00d66
#
_cell.length_a   1.000
_cell.length_b   1.000
_cell.length_c   1.000
_cell.angle_alpha   90.00
_cell.angle_beta   90.00
_cell.angle_gamma   90.00
#
_symmetry.space_group_name_H-M   'P 1'
#
loop_
_entity.id
_entity.type
_entity.pdbx_description
1 polymer ?
#
loop_
_entity_poly.entity_id
_entity_poly.type
_entity_poly.pdbx_seq_one_letter_code
_entity_poly.pdbx_strand_id
1 'polypeptide(L)'
;PYPYPYGFALNTLGGDGDCVDCFVVTDKALQSGEIVDYVPVHLLEQVEDGEVDHKVLGVLTGSPNVVDDLALETIRGFIMSVFSDVPGKQMQLGTLHGASEALRYLQKCRV
;
A
#
# COMPACT_ATOMS: atom_id res chain seq x y z
N PRO A 1 12.47 -9.40 -1.29
CA PRO A 1 12.45 -8.07 -1.92
C PRO A 1 11.04 -7.67 -2.34
N TYR A 2 10.72 -6.41 -2.20
CA TYR A 2 9.42 -5.88 -2.60
C TYR A 2 9.34 -5.81 -4.13
N PRO A 3 8.16 -6.14 -4.72
CA PRO A 3 8.00 -6.09 -6.17
C PRO A 3 7.98 -4.66 -6.72
N TYR A 4 7.62 -3.70 -5.87
CA TYR A 4 7.62 -2.26 -6.17
C TYR A 4 8.14 -1.50 -4.96
N PRO A 5 8.57 -0.25 -5.12
CA PRO A 5 8.94 0.57 -3.98
C PRO A 5 7.83 0.59 -2.92
N TYR A 6 8.23 0.41 -1.68
CA TYR A 6 7.33 0.31 -0.55
C TYR A 6 7.73 1.35 0.48
N GLY A 7 6.77 2.09 0.98
CA GLY A 7 7.02 3.12 1.96
C GLY A 7 5.78 3.46 2.75
N PHE A 8 5.72 4.66 3.25
CA PHE A 8 4.56 5.10 4.02
C PHE A 8 4.22 6.55 3.71
N ALA A 9 2.95 6.90 3.90
CA ALA A 9 2.47 8.27 3.76
C ALA A 9 2.89 9.07 4.97
N LEU A 10 3.53 10.22 4.75
CA LEU A 10 3.94 11.11 5.83
C LEU A 10 2.72 11.68 6.55
N ASN A 11 2.87 11.90 7.86
CA ASN A 11 1.85 12.51 8.72
C ASN A 11 0.54 11.72 8.74
N THR A 12 0.64 10.39 8.73
CA THR A 12 -0.52 9.51 8.85
C THR A 12 -0.36 8.52 10.00
N LEU A 13 -1.48 8.06 10.53
CA LEU A 13 -1.55 7.03 11.55
C LEU A 13 -2.70 6.09 11.19
N GLY A 14 -2.38 4.85 10.88
CA GLY A 14 -3.36 3.83 10.55
C GLY A 14 -3.90 3.11 11.78
N GLY A 15 -4.79 2.15 11.55
CA GLY A 15 -5.44 1.40 12.62
C GLY A 15 -4.52 0.52 13.45
N ASP A 16 -3.33 0.21 12.93
CA ASP A 16 -2.31 -0.57 13.62
C ASP A 16 -1.34 0.28 14.46
N GLY A 17 -1.53 1.60 14.49
CA GLY A 17 -0.66 2.52 15.23
C GLY A 17 0.57 2.98 14.46
N ASP A 18 0.78 2.50 13.24
CA ASP A 18 1.88 2.93 12.37
C ASP A 18 1.38 3.83 11.25
N CYS A 19 2.31 4.48 10.54
CA CYS A 19 1.99 5.24 9.34
C CYS A 19 1.31 4.34 8.31
N VAL A 20 0.49 4.94 7.43
CA VAL A 20 -0.19 4.19 6.37
C VAL A 20 0.82 3.74 5.32
N ASP A 21 0.88 2.44 5.07
CA ASP A 21 1.78 1.83 4.10
C ASP A 21 1.32 2.06 2.66
N CYS A 22 2.28 2.27 1.79
CA CYS A 22 2.04 2.55 0.37
C CYS A 22 2.94 1.71 -0.52
N PHE A 23 2.39 1.22 -1.63
CA PHE A 23 3.17 0.72 -2.76
C PHE A 23 3.15 1.75 -3.88
N VAL A 24 4.31 2.02 -4.45
CA VAL A 24 4.45 2.92 -5.60
C VAL A 24 4.74 2.09 -6.84
N VAL A 25 3.75 2.03 -7.75
CA VAL A 25 3.91 1.27 -9.00
C VAL A 25 4.70 2.13 -9.98
N THR A 26 5.97 1.81 -10.13
CA THR A 26 6.92 2.55 -10.97
C THR A 26 8.07 1.65 -11.41
N ASP A 27 8.66 1.97 -12.56
CA ASP A 27 9.89 1.36 -13.02
C ASP A 27 11.14 2.06 -12.48
N LYS A 28 10.95 3.18 -11.80
CA LYS A 28 12.06 3.93 -11.20
C LYS A 28 12.62 3.20 -9.99
N ALA A 29 13.93 3.21 -9.86
CA ALA A 29 14.61 2.77 -8.66
C ALA A 29 14.59 3.93 -7.65
N LEU A 30 13.73 3.82 -6.63
CA LEU A 30 13.70 4.78 -5.54
C LEU A 30 14.65 4.33 -4.44
N GLN A 31 15.33 5.29 -3.82
CA GLN A 31 16.26 5.00 -2.73
C GLN A 31 15.55 5.07 -1.38
N SER A 32 16.01 4.27 -0.44
CA SER A 32 15.51 4.30 0.92
C SER A 32 15.68 5.70 1.53
N GLY A 33 14.60 6.22 2.11
CA GLY A 33 14.59 7.57 2.69
C GLY A 33 14.22 8.67 1.71
N GLU A 34 14.05 8.34 0.43
CA GLU A 34 13.64 9.32 -0.58
C GLU A 34 12.17 9.71 -0.37
N ILE A 35 11.90 11.01 -0.41
CA ILE A 35 10.53 11.55 -0.31
C ILE A 35 10.05 11.89 -1.71
N VAL A 36 8.91 11.38 -2.10
CA VAL A 36 8.36 11.57 -3.45
C VAL A 36 6.91 12.02 -3.39
N ASP A 37 6.48 12.73 -4.42
CA ASP A 37 5.08 13.07 -4.63
C ASP A 37 4.39 11.90 -5.34
N TYR A 38 3.16 11.61 -4.93
CA TYR A 38 2.52 10.35 -5.23
C TYR A 38 1.01 10.54 -5.35
N VAL A 39 0.42 9.84 -6.31
CA VAL A 39 -1.03 9.88 -6.56
C VAL A 39 -1.62 8.55 -6.12
N PRO A 40 -2.49 8.54 -5.09
CA PRO A 40 -3.21 7.33 -4.68
C PRO A 40 -4.18 6.90 -5.78
N VAL A 41 -4.19 5.60 -6.10
CA VAL A 41 -5.04 5.02 -7.13
C VAL A 41 -6.00 3.99 -6.57
N HIS A 42 -5.55 3.20 -5.60
CA HIS A 42 -6.35 2.16 -4.96
C HIS A 42 -6.09 2.09 -3.47
N LEU A 43 -7.08 1.59 -2.75
CA LEU A 43 -6.94 1.16 -1.35
C LEU A 43 -7.20 -0.34 -1.30
N LEU A 44 -6.22 -1.11 -0.86
CA LEU A 44 -6.37 -2.55 -0.64
C LEU A 44 -6.58 -2.80 0.85
N GLU A 45 -7.76 -3.31 1.19
CA GLU A 45 -8.06 -3.65 2.57
C GLU A 45 -7.21 -4.81 3.04
N GLN A 46 -6.61 -4.64 4.20
CA GLN A 46 -5.81 -5.66 4.85
C GLN A 46 -6.04 -5.60 6.35
N VAL A 47 -6.23 -6.77 6.96
CA VAL A 47 -6.34 -6.90 8.42
C VAL A 47 -5.31 -7.94 8.83
N GLU A 48 -4.48 -7.59 9.80
CA GLU A 48 -3.42 -8.44 10.33
C GLU A 48 -3.64 -8.61 11.82
N ASP A 49 -3.87 -9.85 12.27
CA ASP A 49 -4.11 -10.16 13.67
C ASP A 49 -5.20 -9.30 14.31
N GLY A 50 -6.27 -9.00 13.55
CA GLY A 50 -7.38 -8.17 13.98
C GLY A 50 -7.17 -6.68 13.87
N GLU A 51 -5.99 -6.21 13.48
CA GLU A 51 -5.69 -4.79 13.30
C GLU A 51 -5.75 -4.37 11.84
N VAL A 52 -6.35 -3.22 11.59
CA VAL A 52 -6.45 -2.65 10.24
C VAL A 52 -5.07 -2.19 9.79
N ASP A 53 -4.62 -2.69 8.65
CA ASP A 53 -3.33 -2.37 8.06
C ASP A 53 -3.49 -2.25 6.53
N HIS A 54 -4.41 -1.38 6.12
CA HIS A 54 -4.70 -1.18 4.69
C HIS A 54 -3.49 -0.63 3.94
N LYS A 55 -3.39 -1.03 2.67
CA LYS A 55 -2.30 -0.59 1.79
C LYS A 55 -2.86 0.37 0.73
N VAL A 56 -2.20 1.50 0.56
CA VAL A 56 -2.52 2.43 -0.53
C VAL A 56 -1.59 2.13 -1.69
N LEU A 57 -2.17 1.97 -2.87
CA LEU A 57 -1.44 1.71 -4.10
C LEU A 57 -1.53 2.96 -4.98
N GLY A 58 -0.41 3.40 -5.50
CA GLY A 58 -0.40 4.58 -6.34
C GLY A 58 0.79 4.65 -7.27
N VAL A 59 0.93 5.81 -7.90
CA VAL A 59 1.98 6.10 -8.87
C VAL A 59 2.63 7.44 -8.56
N LEU A 60 3.82 7.65 -9.08
CA LEU A 60 4.49 8.96 -8.94
C LEU A 60 3.71 10.03 -9.70
N THR A 61 3.62 11.21 -9.12
CA THR A 61 2.96 12.36 -9.76
C THR A 61 3.62 12.66 -11.09
N GLY A 62 2.82 12.82 -12.14
CA GLY A 62 3.30 13.08 -13.49
C GLY A 62 3.84 11.86 -14.24
N SER A 63 3.80 10.69 -13.62
CA SER A 63 4.25 9.45 -14.24
C SER A 63 3.20 8.90 -15.22
N PRO A 64 3.60 8.28 -16.33
CA PRO A 64 2.68 7.57 -17.22
C PRO A 64 2.31 6.18 -16.71
N ASN A 65 2.88 5.73 -15.60
CA ASN A 65 2.60 4.42 -15.04
C ASN A 65 1.14 4.31 -14.58
N VAL A 66 0.60 3.10 -14.65
CA VAL A 66 -0.75 2.77 -14.18
C VAL A 66 -0.68 1.56 -13.26
N VAL A 67 -1.65 1.45 -12.36
CA VAL A 67 -1.81 0.27 -11.53
C VAL A 67 -2.76 -0.67 -12.26
N ASP A 68 -2.21 -1.52 -13.12
CA ASP A 68 -2.98 -2.47 -13.92
C ASP A 68 -3.22 -3.78 -13.18
N ASP A 69 -3.92 -4.71 -13.81
CA ASP A 69 -4.26 -6.00 -13.20
C ASP A 69 -3.00 -6.81 -12.83
N LEU A 70 -1.97 -6.73 -13.66
CA LEU A 70 -0.71 -7.41 -13.37
C LEU A 70 -0.04 -6.86 -12.11
N ALA A 71 -0.01 -5.53 -11.97
CA ALA A 71 0.53 -4.89 -10.77
C ALA A 71 -0.27 -5.28 -9.53
N LEU A 72 -1.59 -5.31 -9.62
CA LEU A 72 -2.46 -5.71 -8.51
C LEU A 72 -2.22 -7.16 -8.09
N GLU A 73 -2.14 -8.08 -9.04
CA GLU A 73 -1.86 -9.49 -8.76
C GLU A 73 -0.48 -9.68 -8.15
N THR A 74 0.50 -8.94 -8.65
CA THR A 74 1.87 -9.00 -8.14
C THR A 74 1.93 -8.55 -6.68
N ILE A 75 1.26 -7.46 -6.33
CA ILE A 75 1.22 -6.93 -4.97
C ILE A 75 0.47 -7.89 -4.05
N ARG A 76 -0.70 -8.36 -4.46
CA ARG A 76 -1.46 -9.34 -3.67
C ARG A 76 -0.67 -10.61 -3.41
N GLY A 77 -0.04 -11.15 -4.45
CA GLY A 77 0.78 -12.35 -4.34
C GLY A 77 1.95 -12.18 -3.39
N PHE A 78 2.59 -11.03 -3.45
CA PHE A 78 3.69 -10.70 -2.54
C PHE A 78 3.21 -10.66 -1.07
N ILE A 79 2.12 -9.94 -0.79
CA ILE A 79 1.57 -9.83 0.56
C ILE A 79 1.22 -11.21 1.10
N MET A 80 0.53 -12.03 0.31
CA MET A 80 0.15 -13.38 0.71
C MET A 80 1.36 -14.25 0.99
N SER A 81 2.40 -14.17 0.17
CA SER A 81 3.61 -14.99 0.35
C SER A 81 4.39 -14.61 1.62
N VAL A 82 4.46 -13.32 1.93
CA VAL A 82 5.15 -12.85 3.14
C VAL A 82 4.48 -13.42 4.39
N PHE A 83 3.14 -13.40 4.44
CA PHE A 83 2.41 -13.84 5.62
C PHE A 83 2.30 -15.36 5.71
N SER A 84 2.36 -16.09 4.60
CA SER A 84 2.32 -17.55 4.63
C SER A 84 3.55 -18.16 5.31
N ASP A 85 4.67 -17.42 5.33
CA ASP A 85 5.92 -17.88 5.95
C ASP A 85 6.05 -17.51 7.42
N VAL A 86 5.05 -16.83 8.01
CA VAL A 86 5.07 -16.41 9.41
C VAL A 86 4.07 -17.23 10.22
N PRO A 87 4.54 -18.21 11.03
CA PRO A 87 3.63 -19.03 11.82
C PRO A 87 2.84 -18.21 12.84
N GLY A 88 1.57 -18.52 12.99
CA GLY A 88 0.69 -17.90 13.99
C GLY A 88 0.13 -16.55 13.63
N LYS A 89 0.56 -15.95 12.52
CA LYS A 89 -0.04 -14.70 12.02
C LYS A 89 -1.25 -14.98 11.16
N GLN A 90 -2.32 -14.23 11.40
CA GLN A 90 -3.52 -14.24 10.57
C GLN A 90 -3.64 -12.94 9.82
N MET A 91 -3.69 -13.03 8.50
CA MET A 91 -3.83 -11.87 7.63
C MET A 91 -4.94 -12.13 6.63
N GLN A 92 -5.79 -11.13 6.43
CA GLN A 92 -6.87 -11.19 5.46
C GLN A 92 -6.77 -9.99 4.54
N LEU A 93 -6.80 -10.25 3.23
CA LEU A 93 -7.00 -9.22 2.22
C LEU A 93 -8.48 -9.13 1.92
N GLY A 94 -9.00 -7.91 1.90
CA GLY A 94 -10.41 -7.66 1.62
C GLY A 94 -10.61 -6.97 0.29
N THR A 95 -11.53 -6.02 0.28
CA THR A 95 -11.97 -5.31 -0.93
C THR A 95 -10.88 -4.39 -1.46
N LEU A 96 -10.77 -4.32 -2.78
CA LEU A 96 -9.98 -3.30 -3.47
C LEU A 96 -10.89 -2.13 -3.81
N HIS A 97 -10.56 -0.95 -3.27
CA HIS A 97 -11.28 0.28 -3.53
C HIS A 97 -10.52 1.15 -4.53
N GLY A 98 -11.21 2.13 -5.11
CA GLY A 98 -10.62 3.07 -6.06
C GLY A 98 -9.95 4.27 -5.39
N ALA A 99 -9.59 5.26 -6.23
CA ALA A 99 -8.84 6.44 -5.80
C ALA A 99 -9.58 7.28 -4.77
N SER A 100 -10.89 7.45 -4.90
CA SER A 100 -11.69 8.25 -3.95
C SER A 100 -11.60 7.69 -2.54
N GLU A 101 -11.71 6.38 -2.40
CA GLU A 101 -11.62 5.71 -1.11
C GLU A 101 -10.19 5.78 -0.54
N ALA A 102 -9.19 5.67 -1.41
CA ALA A 102 -7.78 5.80 -1.00
C ALA A 102 -7.51 7.18 -0.42
N LEU A 103 -7.97 8.23 -1.09
CA LEU A 103 -7.83 9.60 -0.60
C LEU A 103 -8.58 9.82 0.71
N ARG A 104 -9.80 9.30 0.80
CA ARG A 104 -10.61 9.43 2.01
C ARG A 104 -9.93 8.76 3.20
N TYR A 105 -9.36 7.59 2.98
CA TYR A 105 -8.64 6.85 4.02
C TYR A 105 -7.41 7.63 4.50
N LEU A 106 -6.60 8.16 3.56
CA LEU A 106 -5.44 8.97 3.91
C LEU A 106 -5.82 10.21 4.70
N GLN A 107 -6.91 10.89 4.32
CA GLN A 107 -7.41 12.06 5.04
C GLN A 107 -7.88 11.69 6.45
N LYS A 108 -8.57 10.56 6.59
CA LYS A 108 -9.02 10.06 7.89
C LYS A 108 -7.84 9.74 8.81
N CYS A 109 -6.75 9.22 8.26
CA CYS A 109 -5.57 8.82 9.02
C CYS A 109 -4.58 9.96 9.26
N ARG A 110 -4.85 11.14 8.74
CA ARG A 110 -3.94 12.29 8.86
C ARG A 110 -3.81 12.75 10.31
N VAL A 111 -2.59 13.01 10.71
CA VAL A 111 -2.25 13.52 12.05
C VAL A 111 -1.48 14.82 11.98
#